data_655b02cd10c71b71b589589674e09eb0
#
_entry.id   655b02cd10c71b71b589589674e09eb0
#
_cell.length_a   1.000
_cell.length_b   1.000
_cell.length_c   1.000
_cell.angle_alpha   90.00
_cell.angle_beta   90.00
_cell.angle_gamma   90.00
#
_symmetry.space_group_name_H-M   'P 1'
#
loop_
_entity.id
_entity.type
_entity.pdbx_description
1 polymer ?
#
loop_
_entity_poly.entity_id
_entity_poly.type
_entity_poly.pdbx_seq_one_letter_code
_entity_poly.pdbx_strand_id
1 'polypeptide(L)'
;FNPALYKLTATLNSGKQSEKKQVQFGMRDFKIEGKWFYVNGRKTMLRGTVENCDFPLTGYAPMDVASWERVFRICRNYGLNHMRFHSFCPPEAAFIAADLVGFYLQPEGPSWPNHGPRLGNGQPIDKYLMDETIALTKEYGNYASYCMLACGNEPSGRWVAWVSKFVDYWKATDPRRVYTGASVGNSWQWQPHNEYHVKAGARGL
;
A
#
# COMPACT_ATOMS: atom_id res chain seq x y z
N PHE A 1 17.58 -12.39 -1.13
CA PHE A 1 16.59 -11.58 -1.84
C PHE A 1 17.29 -10.37 -2.45
N ASN A 2 17.29 -10.26 -3.77
CA ASN A 2 17.95 -9.18 -4.51
C ASN A 2 16.92 -8.59 -5.49
N PRO A 3 16.36 -7.41 -5.23
CA PRO A 3 15.38 -6.80 -6.12
C PRO A 3 16.04 -6.41 -7.44
N ALA A 4 15.39 -6.72 -8.56
CA ALA A 4 15.85 -6.33 -9.88
C ALA A 4 14.97 -5.19 -10.40
N LEU A 5 15.59 -4.05 -10.73
CA LEU A 5 14.94 -2.91 -11.36
C LEU A 5 15.40 -2.74 -12.79
N TYR A 6 14.46 -2.43 -13.65
CA TYR A 6 14.67 -2.20 -15.08
C TYR A 6 14.50 -0.72 -15.37
N LYS A 7 15.18 -0.24 -16.41
CA LYS A 7 15.06 1.13 -16.90
C LYS A 7 14.56 1.11 -18.35
N LEU A 8 13.41 1.71 -18.57
CA LEU A 8 12.88 2.00 -19.90
C LEU A 8 13.28 3.41 -20.28
N THR A 9 13.86 3.58 -21.46
CA THR A 9 14.11 4.90 -22.05
C THR A 9 13.29 5.04 -23.32
N ALA A 10 12.37 6.01 -23.32
CA ALA A 10 11.63 6.42 -24.52
C ALA A 10 12.30 7.67 -25.11
N THR A 11 12.50 7.68 -26.43
CA THR A 11 13.04 8.83 -27.16
C THR A 11 12.02 9.27 -28.21
N LEU A 12 11.62 10.53 -28.15
CA LEU A 12 10.76 11.18 -29.13
C LEU A 12 11.65 12.09 -30.02
N ASN A 13 11.62 11.88 -31.30
CA ASN A 13 12.34 12.71 -32.27
C ASN A 13 11.34 13.44 -33.17
N SER A 14 11.50 14.76 -33.34
CA SER A 14 10.70 15.60 -34.23
C SER A 14 11.60 16.60 -34.93
N GLY A 15 11.92 16.33 -36.17
CA GLY A 15 12.90 17.13 -36.96
C GLY A 15 14.27 17.15 -36.26
N LYS A 16 14.72 18.35 -35.87
CA LYS A 16 16.02 18.53 -35.16
C LYS A 16 15.91 18.42 -33.61
N GLN A 17 14.71 18.26 -33.12
CA GLN A 17 14.45 18.16 -31.66
C GLN A 17 14.38 16.70 -31.22
N SER A 18 14.96 16.40 -30.05
CA SER A 18 14.92 15.08 -29.45
C SER A 18 14.66 15.23 -27.93
N GLU A 19 13.68 14.50 -27.41
CA GLU A 19 13.38 14.42 -26.01
C GLU A 19 13.49 12.98 -25.53
N LYS A 20 14.03 12.78 -24.34
CA LYS A 20 14.14 11.46 -23.69
C LYS A 20 13.43 11.44 -22.37
N LYS A 21 12.60 10.42 -22.15
CA LYS A 21 12.00 10.13 -20.85
C LYS A 21 12.47 8.76 -20.38
N GLN A 22 12.87 8.68 -19.09
CA GLN A 22 13.25 7.43 -18.46
C GLN A 22 12.25 7.08 -17.36
N VAL A 23 11.89 5.80 -17.28
CA VAL A 23 11.05 5.24 -16.23
C VAL A 23 11.75 4.01 -15.67
N GLN A 24 11.82 3.92 -14.35
CA GLN A 24 12.28 2.73 -13.64
C GLN A 24 11.09 1.89 -13.19
N PHE A 25 11.20 0.58 -13.29
CA PHE A 25 10.14 -0.34 -12.86
C PHE A 25 10.72 -1.69 -12.43
N GLY A 26 9.92 -2.46 -11.67
CA GLY A 26 10.24 -3.84 -11.30
C GLY A 26 9.22 -4.82 -11.89
N MET A 27 9.66 -6.05 -12.16
CA MET A 27 8.79 -7.16 -12.58
C MET A 27 8.31 -7.92 -11.35
N ARG A 28 7.01 -7.85 -11.07
CA ARG A 28 6.41 -8.47 -9.90
C ARG A 28 5.06 -9.10 -10.23
N ASP A 29 4.89 -10.37 -9.88
CA ASP A 29 3.61 -11.04 -9.71
C ASP A 29 3.37 -11.21 -8.20
N PHE A 30 2.34 -10.54 -7.66
CA PHE A 30 1.99 -10.60 -6.25
C PHE A 30 0.53 -11.04 -6.12
N LYS A 31 0.31 -12.20 -5.52
CA LYS A 31 -1.02 -12.83 -5.48
C LYS A 31 -1.23 -13.66 -4.22
N ILE A 32 -2.48 -14.07 -4.02
CA ILE A 32 -2.88 -15.01 -2.99
C ILE A 32 -3.37 -16.29 -3.64
N GLU A 33 -2.85 -17.43 -3.18
CA GLU A 33 -3.36 -18.76 -3.53
C GLU A 33 -3.71 -19.51 -2.25
N GLY A 34 -5.00 -19.80 -2.09
CA GLY A 34 -5.54 -20.33 -0.84
C GLY A 34 -5.35 -19.36 0.33
N LYS A 35 -4.51 -19.72 1.29
CA LYS A 35 -4.22 -18.90 2.49
C LYS A 35 -2.81 -18.30 2.49
N TRP A 36 -2.13 -18.30 1.36
CA TRP A 36 -0.73 -17.90 1.28
C TRP A 36 -0.48 -16.81 0.25
N PHE A 37 0.42 -15.90 0.58
CA PHE A 37 0.96 -14.95 -0.39
C PHE A 37 2.03 -15.61 -1.26
N TYR A 38 2.06 -15.21 -2.52
CA TYR A 38 3.07 -15.59 -3.48
C TYR A 38 3.66 -14.36 -4.16
N VAL A 39 4.98 -14.36 -4.28
CA VAL A 39 5.72 -13.34 -5.03
C VAL A 39 6.54 -14.04 -6.10
N ASN A 40 6.26 -13.74 -7.37
CA ASN A 40 6.91 -14.35 -8.52
C ASN A 40 6.91 -15.91 -8.42
N GLY A 41 5.74 -16.47 -8.11
CA GLY A 41 5.52 -17.90 -7.96
C GLY A 41 6.12 -18.55 -6.70
N ARG A 42 6.73 -17.75 -5.80
CA ARG A 42 7.30 -18.26 -4.56
C ARG A 42 6.41 -17.94 -3.38
N LYS A 43 6.06 -18.94 -2.59
CA LYS A 43 5.35 -18.78 -1.34
C LYS A 43 6.13 -17.86 -0.41
N THR A 44 5.50 -16.80 0.04
CA THR A 44 6.14 -15.74 0.81
C THR A 44 5.39 -15.51 2.13
N MET A 45 6.12 -15.51 3.24
CA MET A 45 5.61 -15.07 4.54
C MET A 45 5.87 -13.57 4.69
N LEU A 46 4.82 -12.80 4.86
CA LEU A 46 4.95 -11.38 5.21
C LEU A 46 5.26 -11.26 6.71
N ARG A 47 6.41 -10.69 7.01
CA ARG A 47 6.84 -10.29 8.35
C ARG A 47 6.88 -8.78 8.36
N GLY A 48 5.80 -8.18 8.85
CA GLY A 48 5.57 -6.76 8.73
C GLY A 48 5.77 -5.98 10.02
N THR A 49 5.89 -4.69 9.85
CA THR A 49 5.75 -3.68 10.89
C THR A 49 4.73 -2.65 10.47
N VAL A 50 4.35 -1.79 11.40
CA VAL A 50 3.44 -0.66 11.18
C VAL A 50 4.23 0.64 11.26
N GLU A 51 3.94 1.56 10.36
CA GLU A 51 4.36 2.95 10.40
C GLU A 51 3.10 3.81 10.59
N ASN A 52 3.08 4.65 11.63
CA ASN A 52 1.89 5.35 12.10
C ASN A 52 1.86 6.84 11.72
N CYS A 53 2.66 7.28 10.75
CA CYS A 53 2.85 8.70 10.42
C CYS A 53 3.38 9.52 11.62
N ASP A 54 4.26 8.90 12.41
CA ASP A 54 4.82 9.48 13.63
C ASP A 54 6.29 9.86 13.41
N PHE A 55 6.52 11.16 13.20
CA PHE A 55 7.84 11.74 12.90
C PHE A 55 8.18 12.84 13.90
N PRO A 56 8.49 12.49 15.17
CA PRO A 56 8.60 13.47 16.26
C PRO A 56 9.75 14.45 16.10
N LEU A 57 10.81 14.12 15.34
CA LEU A 57 11.95 15.00 15.12
C LEU A 57 11.68 16.08 14.06
N THR A 58 10.85 15.79 13.07
CA THR A 58 10.63 16.64 11.91
C THR A 58 9.19 17.18 11.81
N GLY A 59 8.22 16.49 12.42
CA GLY A 59 6.80 16.78 12.30
C GLY A 59 6.19 16.33 10.97
N TYR A 60 6.96 15.74 10.06
CA TYR A 60 6.50 15.22 8.77
C TYR A 60 7.37 14.05 8.29
N ALA A 61 6.84 13.26 7.35
CA ALA A 61 7.55 12.13 6.75
C ALA A 61 8.80 12.59 5.98
N PRO A 62 9.92 11.85 6.05
CA PRO A 62 11.08 12.14 5.21
C PRO A 62 10.72 12.17 3.73
N MET A 63 11.18 13.22 3.02
CA MET A 63 10.94 13.40 1.60
C MET A 63 12.11 12.92 0.73
N ASP A 64 13.15 12.38 1.33
CA ASP A 64 14.34 11.87 0.66
C ASP A 64 14.43 10.34 0.69
N VAL A 65 14.98 9.77 -0.36
CA VAL A 65 15.10 8.31 -0.53
C VAL A 65 16.05 7.68 0.49
N ALA A 66 17.14 8.36 0.85
CA ALA A 66 18.16 7.81 1.74
C ALA A 66 17.62 7.54 3.16
N SER A 67 16.77 8.43 3.67
CA SER A 67 16.09 8.26 4.96
C SER A 67 15.20 7.01 4.96
N TRP A 68 14.41 6.80 3.90
CA TRP A 68 13.55 5.62 3.78
C TRP A 68 14.36 4.33 3.52
N GLU A 69 15.43 4.40 2.73
CA GLU A 69 16.33 3.25 2.59
C GLU A 69 16.90 2.81 3.95
N ARG A 70 17.34 3.77 4.78
CA ARG A 70 17.82 3.48 6.13
C ARG A 70 16.75 2.75 6.96
N VAL A 71 15.49 3.22 6.94
CA VAL A 71 14.37 2.58 7.65
C VAL A 71 14.17 1.14 7.16
N PHE A 72 14.04 0.93 5.85
CA PHE A 72 13.79 -0.41 5.32
C PHE A 72 14.97 -1.36 5.50
N ARG A 73 16.21 -0.88 5.43
CA ARG A 73 17.41 -1.71 5.71
C ARG A 73 17.47 -2.14 7.17
N ILE A 74 17.14 -1.25 8.11
CA ILE A 74 17.01 -1.60 9.53
C ILE A 74 15.92 -2.66 9.71
N CYS A 75 14.73 -2.45 9.17
CA CYS A 75 13.65 -3.44 9.22
C CYS A 75 14.10 -4.81 8.68
N ARG A 76 14.80 -4.83 7.54
CA ARG A 76 15.34 -6.07 6.96
C ARG A 76 16.35 -6.76 7.86
N ASN A 77 17.20 -6.02 8.54
CA ASN A 77 18.17 -6.58 9.49
C ASN A 77 17.47 -7.30 10.65
N TYR A 78 16.26 -6.87 11.01
CA TYR A 78 15.39 -7.59 11.95
C TYR A 78 14.53 -8.70 11.30
N GLY A 79 14.77 -9.02 10.03
CA GLY A 79 14.05 -10.07 9.31
C GLY A 79 12.69 -9.65 8.77
N LEU A 80 12.33 -8.36 8.81
CA LEU A 80 11.07 -7.84 8.27
C LEU A 80 11.18 -7.63 6.76
N ASN A 81 10.05 -7.73 6.06
CA ASN A 81 9.97 -7.58 4.61
C ASN A 81 8.73 -6.81 4.14
N HIS A 82 7.92 -6.31 5.07
CA HIS A 82 6.66 -5.64 4.79
C HIS A 82 6.44 -4.47 5.74
N MET A 83 5.83 -3.40 5.24
CA MET A 83 5.39 -2.26 6.04
C MET A 83 3.97 -1.85 5.67
N ARG A 84 3.13 -1.77 6.69
CA ARG A 84 1.80 -1.20 6.62
C ARG A 84 1.88 0.26 7.05
N PHE A 85 1.37 1.16 6.22
CA PHE A 85 1.23 2.58 6.54
C PHE A 85 -0.16 2.84 7.10
N HIS A 86 -0.23 3.00 8.41
CA HIS A 86 -1.49 3.09 9.14
C HIS A 86 -2.24 4.37 8.82
N SER A 87 -3.29 4.24 7.99
CA SER A 87 -4.20 5.31 7.58
C SER A 87 -3.54 6.45 6.81
N PHE A 88 -2.46 6.18 6.07
CA PHE A 88 -1.86 7.17 5.16
C PHE A 88 -1.08 6.54 4.02
N CYS A 89 -0.78 7.35 3.01
CA CYS A 89 0.16 7.01 1.95
C CYS A 89 1.49 7.73 2.20
N PRO A 90 2.64 7.01 2.20
CA PRO A 90 3.93 7.65 2.35
C PRO A 90 4.30 8.44 1.08
N PRO A 91 5.28 9.35 1.16
CA PRO A 91 5.77 10.07 -0.02
C PRO A 91 6.47 9.14 -1.01
N GLU A 92 6.61 9.59 -2.26
CA GLU A 92 7.25 8.86 -3.35
C GLU A 92 8.62 8.27 -2.97
N ALA A 93 9.39 9.01 -2.18
CA ALA A 93 10.70 8.58 -1.67
C ALA A 93 10.66 7.22 -0.97
N ALA A 94 9.57 6.89 -0.27
CA ALA A 94 9.40 5.59 0.37
C ALA A 94 9.22 4.46 -0.67
N PHE A 95 8.45 4.69 -1.73
CA PHE A 95 8.28 3.69 -2.80
C PHE A 95 9.59 3.44 -3.55
N ILE A 96 10.33 4.49 -3.89
CA ILE A 96 11.65 4.37 -4.53
C ILE A 96 12.59 3.56 -3.64
N ALA A 97 12.70 3.91 -2.36
CA ALA A 97 13.56 3.22 -1.41
C ALA A 97 13.15 1.76 -1.22
N ALA A 98 11.85 1.48 -1.15
CA ALA A 98 11.33 0.12 -1.01
C ALA A 98 11.63 -0.73 -2.25
N ASP A 99 11.53 -0.17 -3.46
CA ASP A 99 11.93 -0.83 -4.69
C ASP A 99 13.43 -1.17 -4.69
N LEU A 100 14.29 -0.23 -4.26
CA LEU A 100 15.74 -0.43 -4.17
C LEU A 100 16.14 -1.47 -3.14
N VAL A 101 15.48 -1.50 -1.99
CA VAL A 101 15.77 -2.43 -0.89
C VAL A 101 15.06 -3.78 -1.09
N GLY A 102 13.97 -3.83 -1.84
CA GLY A 102 13.10 -4.99 -1.98
C GLY A 102 12.20 -5.18 -0.76
N PHE A 103 11.36 -4.23 -0.47
CA PHE A 103 10.44 -4.23 0.66
C PHE A 103 9.00 -4.11 0.17
N TYR A 104 8.05 -4.84 0.76
CA TYR A 104 6.65 -4.83 0.32
C TYR A 104 5.86 -3.79 1.10
N LEU A 105 5.11 -2.94 0.40
CA LEU A 105 4.37 -1.85 0.99
C LEU A 105 2.86 -2.06 0.89
N GLN A 106 2.18 -1.65 1.97
CA GLN A 106 0.74 -1.52 2.09
C GLN A 106 0.41 -0.10 2.52
N PRO A 107 0.29 0.86 1.59
CA PRO A 107 -0.36 2.13 1.90
C PRO A 107 -1.85 1.94 2.21
N GLU A 108 -2.41 2.86 2.96
CA GLU A 108 -3.84 2.90 3.27
C GLU A 108 -4.44 4.25 2.87
N GLY A 109 -5.72 4.26 2.57
CA GLY A 109 -6.49 5.49 2.48
C GLY A 109 -6.52 6.22 3.82
N PRO A 110 -6.60 7.56 3.85
CA PRO A 110 -6.48 8.37 5.06
C PRO A 110 -7.77 8.33 5.89
N SER A 111 -8.09 7.15 6.44
CA SER A 111 -9.28 6.93 7.25
C SER A 111 -8.97 6.13 8.52
N TRP A 112 -9.11 6.82 9.64
CA TRP A 112 -9.18 6.21 10.97
C TRP A 112 -10.21 6.98 11.81
N PRO A 113 -11.50 6.63 11.66
CA PRO A 113 -12.57 7.49 12.16
C PRO A 113 -12.88 7.35 13.64
N ASN A 114 -12.02 6.87 14.50
CA ASN A 114 -12.28 6.63 15.93
C ASN A 114 -13.39 7.51 16.55
N HIS A 115 -13.50 8.77 16.12
CA HIS A 115 -14.56 9.73 16.45
C HIS A 115 -15.02 10.54 15.23
N GLY A 116 -14.67 10.09 14.02
CA GLY A 116 -14.86 10.81 12.77
C GLY A 116 -16.03 10.31 11.93
N PRO A 117 -16.02 10.61 10.63
CA PRO A 117 -17.10 10.29 9.72
C PRO A 117 -17.33 8.77 9.59
N ARG A 118 -18.58 8.43 9.30
CA ARG A 118 -19.03 7.03 9.15
C ARG A 118 -19.03 6.63 7.69
N LEU A 119 -18.32 5.56 7.34
CA LEU A 119 -18.29 5.02 5.99
C LEU A 119 -19.61 4.35 5.61
N GLY A 120 -19.98 4.49 4.33
CA GLY A 120 -21.18 3.88 3.77
C GLY A 120 -22.49 4.56 4.19
N ASN A 121 -22.41 5.74 4.78
CA ASN A 121 -23.55 6.54 5.21
C ASN A 121 -23.84 7.73 4.27
N GLY A 122 -23.21 7.78 3.09
CA GLY A 122 -23.36 8.88 2.13
C GLY A 122 -22.68 10.18 2.53
N GLN A 123 -21.72 10.12 3.43
CA GLN A 123 -20.90 11.27 3.82
C GLN A 123 -19.79 11.54 2.79
N PRO A 124 -19.26 12.77 2.72
CA PRO A 124 -18.20 13.14 1.77
C PRO A 124 -16.97 12.22 1.81
N ILE A 125 -16.68 11.61 2.97
CA ILE A 125 -15.58 10.67 3.16
C ILE A 125 -15.69 9.44 2.24
N ASP A 126 -16.90 8.99 1.92
CA ASP A 126 -17.13 7.84 1.04
C ASP A 126 -16.54 8.09 -0.35
N LYS A 127 -16.82 9.29 -0.91
CA LYS A 127 -16.25 9.68 -2.20
C LYS A 127 -14.77 10.00 -2.09
N TYR A 128 -14.36 10.72 -1.05
CA TYR A 128 -12.99 11.15 -0.85
C TYR A 128 -12.01 9.97 -0.80
N LEU A 129 -12.32 8.91 -0.06
CA LEU A 129 -11.44 7.73 0.03
C LEU A 129 -11.30 7.00 -1.31
N MET A 130 -12.37 6.96 -2.12
CA MET A 130 -12.26 6.39 -3.47
C MET A 130 -11.36 7.27 -4.36
N ASP A 131 -11.61 8.56 -4.40
CA ASP A 131 -10.85 9.49 -5.23
C ASP A 131 -9.36 9.52 -4.83
N GLU A 132 -9.08 9.54 -3.52
CA GLU A 132 -7.72 9.55 -2.99
C GLU A 132 -6.95 8.27 -3.32
N THR A 133 -7.58 7.10 -3.14
CA THR A 133 -6.92 5.84 -3.48
C THR A 133 -6.74 5.68 -4.98
N ILE A 134 -7.62 6.24 -5.81
CA ILE A 134 -7.44 6.30 -7.27
C ILE A 134 -6.26 7.19 -7.62
N ALA A 135 -6.14 8.39 -7.03
CA ALA A 135 -5.01 9.29 -7.25
C ALA A 135 -3.69 8.66 -6.81
N LEU A 136 -3.65 8.07 -5.62
CA LEU A 136 -2.51 7.34 -5.07
C LEU A 136 -2.06 6.21 -6.02
N THR A 137 -3.00 5.40 -6.51
CA THR A 137 -2.66 4.27 -7.39
C THR A 137 -2.24 4.73 -8.78
N LYS A 138 -2.81 5.84 -9.27
CA LYS A 138 -2.39 6.45 -10.53
C LYS A 138 -0.96 6.99 -10.43
N GLU A 139 -0.59 7.61 -9.32
CA GLU A 139 0.73 8.19 -9.10
C GLU A 139 1.78 7.11 -8.83
N TYR A 140 1.52 6.22 -7.89
CA TYR A 140 2.51 5.27 -7.38
C TYR A 140 2.35 3.84 -7.91
N GLY A 141 1.39 3.61 -8.77
CA GLY A 141 1.06 2.27 -9.27
C GLY A 141 2.15 1.56 -10.07
N ASN A 142 3.19 2.28 -10.51
CA ASN A 142 4.33 1.72 -11.22
C ASN A 142 5.39 1.08 -10.28
N TYR A 143 5.40 1.43 -9.00
CA TYR A 143 6.38 0.89 -8.05
C TYR A 143 6.09 -0.56 -7.73
N ALA A 144 7.10 -1.44 -7.90
CA ALA A 144 6.98 -2.88 -7.65
C ALA A 144 6.74 -3.19 -6.17
N SER A 145 7.22 -2.34 -5.27
CA SER A 145 7.00 -2.44 -3.82
C SER A 145 5.55 -2.22 -3.40
N TYR A 146 4.74 -1.50 -4.20
CA TYR A 146 3.33 -1.27 -3.90
C TYR A 146 2.50 -2.52 -4.21
N CYS A 147 2.39 -3.41 -3.23
CA CYS A 147 1.80 -4.74 -3.38
C CYS A 147 0.39 -4.88 -2.83
N MET A 148 0.01 -4.04 -1.89
CA MET A 148 -1.21 -4.18 -1.09
C MET A 148 -1.87 -2.81 -0.89
N LEU A 149 -3.20 -2.77 -0.79
CA LEU A 149 -3.95 -1.54 -0.49
C LEU A 149 -5.12 -1.84 0.44
N ALA A 150 -5.34 -0.96 1.41
CA ALA A 150 -6.53 -0.93 2.25
C ALA A 150 -7.19 0.45 2.23
N CYS A 151 -8.48 0.53 2.54
CA CYS A 151 -9.16 1.82 2.63
C CYS A 151 -8.79 2.64 3.88
N GLY A 152 -8.28 1.97 4.93
CA GLY A 152 -7.92 2.61 6.20
C GLY A 152 -8.03 1.66 7.38
N ASN A 153 -8.24 2.22 8.58
CA ASN A 153 -8.23 1.51 9.84
C ASN A 153 -9.52 1.74 10.64
N GLU A 154 -10.02 0.70 11.31
CA GLU A 154 -11.10 0.73 12.30
C GLU A 154 -12.32 1.59 11.89
N PRO A 155 -12.95 1.33 10.75
CA PRO A 155 -14.06 2.13 10.23
C PRO A 155 -15.32 1.99 11.08
N SER A 156 -16.21 2.99 11.00
CA SER A 156 -17.54 2.97 11.59
C SER A 156 -18.65 3.18 10.55
N GLY A 157 -19.92 3.09 10.93
CA GLY A 157 -21.07 3.25 10.04
C GLY A 157 -21.47 1.95 9.33
N ARG A 158 -21.96 2.06 8.11
CA ARG A 158 -22.31 0.91 7.24
C ARG A 158 -21.08 0.41 6.46
N TRP A 159 -19.95 0.42 7.12
CA TRP A 159 -18.64 0.28 6.53
C TRP A 159 -18.42 -1.05 5.79
N VAL A 160 -18.97 -2.18 6.27
CA VAL A 160 -18.75 -3.48 5.61
C VAL A 160 -19.24 -3.48 4.17
N ALA A 161 -20.45 -2.94 3.92
CA ALA A 161 -20.98 -2.84 2.57
C ALA A 161 -20.17 -1.86 1.69
N TRP A 162 -19.65 -0.80 2.29
CA TRP A 162 -18.83 0.17 1.57
C TRP A 162 -17.46 -0.41 1.21
N VAL A 163 -16.75 -1.01 2.17
CA VAL A 163 -15.41 -1.61 1.90
C VAL A 163 -15.50 -2.81 0.97
N SER A 164 -16.64 -3.53 0.94
CA SER A 164 -16.86 -4.58 -0.06
C SER A 164 -16.86 -4.01 -1.48
N LYS A 165 -17.54 -2.89 -1.71
CA LYS A 165 -17.53 -2.19 -3.01
C LYS A 165 -16.14 -1.65 -3.34
N PHE A 166 -15.42 -1.12 -2.35
CA PHE A 166 -14.05 -0.66 -2.50
C PHE A 166 -13.12 -1.80 -2.98
N VAL A 167 -13.16 -2.94 -2.31
CA VAL A 167 -12.35 -4.12 -2.66
C VAL A 167 -12.70 -4.64 -4.05
N ASP A 168 -14.00 -4.78 -4.36
CA ASP A 168 -14.45 -5.26 -5.67
C ASP A 168 -14.01 -4.33 -6.81
N TYR A 169 -14.11 -3.01 -6.60
CA TYR A 169 -13.64 -2.02 -7.55
C TYR A 169 -12.13 -2.20 -7.84
N TRP A 170 -11.31 -2.33 -6.82
CA TRP A 170 -9.87 -2.44 -6.99
C TRP A 170 -9.44 -3.77 -7.60
N LYS A 171 -10.06 -4.88 -7.22
CA LYS A 171 -9.83 -6.19 -7.84
C LYS A 171 -10.12 -6.18 -9.34
N ALA A 172 -11.19 -5.49 -9.73
CA ALA A 172 -11.58 -5.37 -11.15
C ALA A 172 -10.69 -4.38 -11.92
N THR A 173 -10.25 -3.30 -11.28
CA THR A 173 -9.55 -2.18 -11.95
C THR A 173 -8.04 -2.39 -12.03
N ASP A 174 -7.42 -2.94 -10.98
CA ASP A 174 -5.97 -3.16 -10.92
C ASP A 174 -5.61 -4.50 -10.26
N PRO A 175 -5.67 -5.62 -10.98
CA PRO A 175 -5.39 -6.95 -10.44
C PRO A 175 -3.90 -7.22 -10.16
N ARG A 176 -3.03 -6.22 -10.31
CA ARG A 176 -1.59 -6.36 -10.03
C ARG A 176 -1.26 -6.39 -8.54
N ARG A 177 -2.22 -6.11 -7.66
CA ARG A 177 -2.10 -6.02 -6.20
C ARG A 177 -3.16 -6.86 -5.54
N VAL A 178 -3.07 -6.95 -4.22
CA VAL A 178 -4.13 -7.54 -3.40
C VAL A 178 -4.75 -6.50 -2.47
N TYR A 179 -6.02 -6.67 -2.18
CA TYR A 179 -6.86 -5.64 -1.57
C TYR A 179 -7.57 -6.13 -0.31
N THR A 180 -7.66 -5.26 0.68
CA THR A 180 -8.48 -5.43 1.88
C THR A 180 -9.31 -4.17 2.12
N GLY A 181 -10.44 -4.32 2.78
CA GLY A 181 -11.27 -3.18 3.13
C GLY A 181 -10.61 -2.33 4.19
N ALA A 182 -10.49 -2.85 5.40
CA ALA A 182 -9.92 -2.12 6.51
C ALA A 182 -9.19 -3.04 7.49
N SER A 183 -8.20 -2.48 8.17
CA SER A 183 -7.53 -3.12 9.30
C SER A 183 -8.40 -2.96 10.55
N VAL A 184 -8.69 -4.05 11.25
CA VAL A 184 -9.67 -4.08 12.34
C VAL A 184 -9.25 -4.99 13.49
N GLY A 185 -9.89 -4.83 14.66
CA GLY A 185 -9.76 -5.75 15.79
C GLY A 185 -10.47 -7.09 15.54
N ASN A 186 -10.18 -8.10 16.36
CA ASN A 186 -10.76 -9.44 16.22
C ASN A 186 -12.28 -9.50 16.39
N SER A 187 -12.86 -8.65 17.23
CA SER A 187 -14.31 -8.58 17.49
C SER A 187 -15.10 -7.85 16.39
N TRP A 188 -14.43 -7.30 15.40
CA TRP A 188 -15.10 -6.56 14.34
C TRP A 188 -15.75 -7.50 13.32
N GLN A 189 -16.74 -6.96 12.62
CA GLN A 189 -17.46 -7.70 11.58
C GLN A 189 -16.51 -8.25 10.50
N TRP A 190 -16.89 -9.42 9.98
CA TRP A 190 -16.19 -10.03 8.85
C TRP A 190 -16.36 -9.22 7.57
N GLN A 191 -15.30 -9.13 6.79
CA GLN A 191 -15.26 -8.44 5.50
C GLN A 191 -15.16 -9.48 4.38
N PRO A 192 -16.29 -9.89 3.78
CA PRO A 192 -16.34 -11.09 2.93
C PRO A 192 -15.63 -10.95 1.59
N HIS A 193 -15.44 -9.73 1.09
CA HIS A 193 -14.82 -9.47 -0.22
C HIS A 193 -13.30 -9.32 -0.17
N ASN A 194 -12.74 -9.22 1.03
CA ASN A 194 -11.30 -9.07 1.22
C ASN A 194 -10.52 -10.24 0.63
N GLU A 195 -9.38 -9.94 0.00
CA GLU A 195 -8.43 -10.98 -0.42
C GLU A 195 -7.53 -11.42 0.74
N TYR A 196 -7.26 -10.52 1.68
CA TYR A 196 -6.55 -10.81 2.93
C TYR A 196 -7.13 -9.98 4.08
N HIS A 197 -6.80 -10.36 5.31
CA HIS A 197 -7.29 -9.66 6.49
C HIS A 197 -6.15 -9.15 7.35
N VAL A 198 -6.27 -7.90 7.79
CA VAL A 198 -5.41 -7.32 8.83
C VAL A 198 -6.23 -7.25 10.11
N LYS A 199 -5.93 -8.12 11.05
CA LYS A 199 -6.63 -8.20 12.33
C LYS A 199 -5.66 -8.12 13.49
N ALA A 200 -5.92 -7.22 14.43
CA ALA A 200 -5.18 -7.12 15.68
C ALA A 200 -5.75 -8.14 16.69
N GLY A 201 -5.01 -9.22 16.95
CA GLY A 201 -5.44 -10.31 17.81
C GLY A 201 -4.78 -10.38 19.17
N ALA A 202 -3.64 -9.75 19.35
CA ALA A 202 -2.77 -9.94 20.50
C ALA A 202 -2.63 -8.67 21.36
N ARG A 203 -3.69 -7.89 21.52
CA ARG A 203 -3.68 -6.80 22.50
C ARG A 203 -3.79 -7.42 23.89
N GLY A 204 -2.76 -7.32 24.69
CA GLY A 204 -2.77 -7.70 26.10
C GLY A 204 -2.23 -9.09 26.43
N LEU A 205 -1.15 -9.48 25.76
CA LEU A 205 -0.25 -10.51 26.31
C LEU A 205 0.60 -9.93 27.43
#